data_bc66b9b35d61a13214f4b3e15f62a0aa
#
_entry.id   bc66b9b35d61a13214f4b3e15f62a0aa
#
_cell.length_a   1.000
_cell.length_b   1.000
_cell.length_c   1.000
_cell.angle_alpha   90.00
_cell.angle_beta   90.00
_cell.angle_gamma   90.00
#
_symmetry.space_group_name_H-M   'P 1'
#
loop_
_entity.id
_entity.type
_entity.pdbx_description
1 polymer ?
#
loop_
_entity_poly.entity_id
_entity_poly.type
_entity_poly.pdbx_seq_one_letter_code
_entity_poly.pdbx_strand_id
1 'polypeptide(L)'
;MTASLGLSEEEDVGSVRITNAANQFFHVLSDRGIRVVCAESCTGGMVAAAITDIPGSSAVLWGGVVAYSNDCKFRLLGVSPDLIADFGAVSREVARAMAIGALAAGGTAKGGADLSLAITGIAGPEGGSPEKPVGLVWFAFRSASGSAFEESAIFSGGRNEVRKAATERALIRAAALAIDRY
;
A
#
# COMPACT_ATOMS: atom_id res chain seq x y z
N MET A 1 30.47 34.37 -8.28
CA MET A 1 29.48 34.31 -7.23
C MET A 1 28.70 33.01 -7.39
N THR A 2 29.15 31.96 -6.76
CA THR A 2 28.52 30.64 -6.73
C THR A 2 27.57 30.61 -5.52
N ALA A 3 26.27 30.62 -5.76
CA ALA A 3 25.28 30.43 -4.71
C ALA A 3 25.38 28.97 -4.23
N SER A 4 25.85 28.77 -3.01
CA SER A 4 25.77 27.51 -2.29
C SER A 4 24.30 27.23 -1.97
N LEU A 5 23.69 26.26 -2.63
CA LEU A 5 22.44 25.66 -2.19
C LEU A 5 22.75 24.82 -0.95
N GLY A 6 22.61 25.47 0.21
CA GLY A 6 22.59 24.75 1.49
C GLY A 6 21.34 23.93 1.61
N LEU A 7 21.39 22.69 1.15
CA LEU A 7 20.41 21.67 1.55
C LEU A 7 20.84 21.24 2.95
N SER A 8 20.09 21.69 3.97
CA SER A 8 20.17 21.10 5.29
C SER A 8 19.63 19.68 5.19
N GLU A 9 20.48 18.68 5.40
CA GLU A 9 20.12 17.29 5.59
C GLU A 9 19.42 17.12 6.96
N GLU A 10 18.25 17.72 7.15
CA GLU A 10 17.31 17.20 8.12
C GLU A 10 16.67 15.97 7.47
N GLU A 11 17.16 14.79 7.82
CA GLU A 11 16.48 13.54 7.44
C GLU A 11 15.02 13.65 7.85
N ASP A 12 14.14 13.68 6.86
CA ASP A 12 12.70 13.73 7.07
C ASP A 12 12.27 12.50 7.89
N VAL A 13 11.87 12.72 9.13
CA VAL A 13 11.44 11.69 10.09
C VAL A 13 10.47 10.68 9.47
N GLY A 14 9.57 11.13 8.60
CA GLY A 14 8.66 10.25 7.88
C GLY A 14 9.37 9.29 6.92
N SER A 15 10.44 9.72 6.27
CA SER A 15 11.24 8.87 5.38
C SER A 15 12.04 7.83 6.17
N VAL A 16 12.62 8.20 7.31
CA VAL A 16 13.33 7.26 8.20
C VAL A 16 12.38 6.16 8.71
N ARG A 17 11.14 6.51 9.08
CA ARG A 17 10.14 5.56 9.55
C ARG A 17 9.73 4.57 8.46
N ILE A 18 9.54 5.04 7.22
CA ILE A 18 9.25 4.17 6.07
C ILE A 18 10.41 3.21 5.82
N THR A 19 11.65 3.69 5.81
CA THR A 19 12.84 2.86 5.62
C THR A 19 12.93 1.76 6.66
N ASN A 20 12.72 2.08 7.94
CA ASN A 20 12.72 1.09 9.01
C ASN A 20 11.60 0.05 8.85
N ALA A 21 10.38 0.49 8.52
CA ALA A 21 9.24 -0.39 8.27
C ALA A 21 9.49 -1.30 7.06
N ALA A 22 10.08 -0.77 5.98
CA ALA A 22 10.41 -1.53 4.78
C ALA A 22 11.48 -2.60 5.05
N ASN A 23 12.52 -2.27 5.81
CA ASN A 23 13.54 -3.24 6.21
C ASN A 23 12.94 -4.38 7.06
N GLN A 24 12.12 -4.05 8.07
CA GLN A 24 11.44 -5.06 8.88
C GLN A 24 10.53 -5.94 8.02
N PHE A 25 9.74 -5.32 7.15
CA PHE A 25 8.87 -6.03 6.21
C PHE A 25 9.66 -6.99 5.31
N PHE A 26 10.76 -6.49 4.70
CA PHE A 26 11.60 -7.28 3.83
C PHE A 26 12.16 -8.52 4.55
N HIS A 27 12.74 -8.36 5.72
CA HIS A 27 13.30 -9.49 6.49
C HIS A 27 12.24 -10.52 6.83
N VAL A 28 11.07 -10.07 7.34
CA VAL A 28 9.98 -10.98 7.70
C VAL A 28 9.49 -11.81 6.50
N LEU A 29 9.31 -11.20 5.34
CA LEU A 29 8.81 -11.90 4.16
C LEU A 29 9.89 -12.75 3.52
N SER A 30 11.12 -12.25 3.42
CA SER A 30 12.26 -12.98 2.86
C SER A 30 12.57 -14.26 3.63
N ASP A 31 12.61 -14.20 4.97
CA ASP A 31 12.86 -15.36 5.83
C ASP A 31 11.81 -16.47 5.68
N ARG A 32 10.60 -16.09 5.22
CA ARG A 32 9.47 -17.00 4.99
C ARG A 32 9.26 -17.38 3.54
N GLY A 33 10.03 -16.82 2.64
CA GLY A 33 9.86 -17.04 1.20
C GLY A 33 8.53 -16.48 0.66
N ILE A 34 7.95 -15.47 1.31
CA ILE A 34 6.66 -14.86 0.94
C ILE A 34 6.89 -13.75 -0.09
N ARG A 35 6.14 -13.79 -1.18
CA ARG A 35 6.12 -12.74 -2.20
C ARG A 35 4.84 -11.93 -2.13
N VAL A 36 4.98 -10.60 -2.21
CA VAL A 36 3.87 -9.66 -2.14
C VAL A 36 3.62 -8.99 -3.48
N VAL A 37 2.34 -8.72 -3.77
CA VAL A 37 1.89 -7.82 -4.83
C VAL A 37 1.16 -6.63 -4.21
N CYS A 38 1.47 -5.40 -4.66
CA CYS A 38 0.89 -4.17 -4.14
C CYS A 38 -0.17 -3.60 -5.09
N ALA A 39 -1.28 -3.08 -4.54
CA ALA A 39 -2.28 -2.28 -5.26
C ALA A 39 -2.42 -0.93 -4.56
N GLU A 40 -1.86 0.11 -5.15
CA GLU A 40 -1.76 1.42 -4.53
C GLU A 40 -2.65 2.46 -5.22
N SER A 41 -3.35 3.27 -4.43
CA SER A 41 -4.08 4.42 -4.92
C SER A 41 -3.48 5.72 -4.35
N CYS A 42 -3.87 6.16 -3.17
CA CYS A 42 -3.39 7.43 -2.60
C CYS A 42 -1.88 7.48 -2.32
N THR A 43 -1.23 6.36 -2.07
CA THR A 43 0.21 6.26 -1.87
C THR A 43 1.02 6.39 -3.17
N GLY A 44 0.41 6.05 -4.33
CA GLY A 44 0.96 6.34 -5.65
C GLY A 44 2.29 5.64 -5.95
N GLY A 45 2.49 4.41 -5.46
CA GLY A 45 3.69 3.63 -5.67
C GLY A 45 4.74 3.71 -4.55
N MET A 46 4.46 4.46 -3.47
CA MET A 46 5.43 4.64 -2.37
C MET A 46 5.74 3.34 -1.62
N VAL A 47 4.78 2.41 -1.51
CA VAL A 47 5.02 1.10 -0.88
C VAL A 47 5.98 0.27 -1.72
N ALA A 48 5.70 0.14 -3.01
CA ALA A 48 6.57 -0.59 -3.93
C ALA A 48 7.96 0.05 -4.01
N ALA A 49 8.05 1.39 -4.06
CA ALA A 49 9.31 2.12 -4.05
C ALA A 49 10.12 1.83 -2.78
N ALA A 50 9.50 1.94 -1.59
CA ALA A 50 10.18 1.67 -0.32
C ALA A 50 10.71 0.23 -0.22
N ILE A 51 10.01 -0.75 -0.80
CA ILE A 51 10.50 -2.13 -0.86
C ILE A 51 11.68 -2.24 -1.83
N THR A 52 11.62 -1.58 -3.00
CA THR A 52 12.66 -1.65 -4.02
C THR A 52 13.95 -0.91 -3.66
N ASP A 53 13.91 0.00 -2.69
CA ASP A 53 15.11 0.63 -2.12
C ASP A 53 16.01 -0.37 -1.38
N ILE A 54 15.50 -1.58 -1.09
CA ILE A 54 16.24 -2.61 -0.36
C ILE A 54 16.92 -3.57 -1.35
N PRO A 55 18.26 -3.75 -1.30
CA PRO A 55 18.95 -4.74 -2.11
C PRO A 55 18.38 -6.15 -1.90
N GLY A 56 18.08 -6.85 -3.00
CA GLY A 56 17.48 -8.18 -2.95
C GLY A 56 15.94 -8.19 -2.88
N SER A 57 15.29 -7.04 -2.96
CA SER A 57 13.82 -6.89 -2.90
C SER A 57 13.04 -7.73 -3.91
N SER A 58 13.66 -8.15 -5.02
CA SER A 58 13.05 -9.06 -6.01
C SER A 58 12.67 -10.44 -5.44
N ALA A 59 13.25 -10.83 -4.31
CA ALA A 59 12.86 -12.04 -3.60
C ALA A 59 11.49 -11.90 -2.90
N VAL A 60 11.09 -10.66 -2.56
CA VAL A 60 9.88 -10.34 -1.80
C VAL A 60 8.82 -9.64 -2.65
N LEU A 61 9.20 -8.64 -3.43
CA LEU A 61 8.24 -7.91 -4.28
C LEU A 61 8.01 -8.66 -5.59
N TRP A 62 6.80 -9.20 -5.77
CA TRP A 62 6.37 -9.75 -7.06
C TRP A 62 6.11 -8.64 -8.07
N GLY A 63 5.45 -7.56 -7.63
CA GLY A 63 5.12 -6.41 -8.46
C GLY A 63 4.13 -5.47 -7.78
N GLY A 64 3.69 -4.45 -8.50
CA GLY A 64 2.73 -3.49 -7.99
C GLY A 64 1.93 -2.80 -9.09
N VAL A 65 0.69 -2.41 -8.75
CA VAL A 65 -0.22 -1.66 -9.62
C VAL A 65 -0.56 -0.35 -8.93
N VAL A 66 -0.28 0.77 -9.58
CA VAL A 66 -0.77 2.09 -9.17
C VAL A 66 -2.13 2.33 -9.82
N ALA A 67 -3.20 1.97 -9.10
CA ALA A 67 -4.58 2.11 -9.55
C ALA A 67 -5.19 3.43 -9.05
N TYR A 68 -4.76 4.55 -9.61
CA TYR A 68 -5.10 5.88 -9.10
C TYR A 68 -6.51 6.32 -9.47
N SER A 69 -6.95 6.13 -10.71
CA SER A 69 -8.30 6.42 -11.15
C SER A 69 -9.27 5.25 -10.93
N ASN A 70 -10.58 5.52 -10.92
CA ASN A 70 -11.59 4.46 -10.83
C ASN A 70 -11.56 3.54 -12.06
N ASP A 71 -11.33 4.08 -13.25
CA ASP A 71 -11.15 3.29 -14.47
C ASP A 71 -9.95 2.35 -14.38
N CYS A 72 -8.83 2.82 -13.80
CA CYS A 72 -7.66 1.99 -13.55
C CYS A 72 -7.95 0.86 -12.55
N LYS A 73 -8.70 1.14 -11.46
CA LYS A 73 -9.14 0.11 -10.51
C LYS A 73 -9.98 -0.98 -11.20
N PHE A 74 -10.89 -0.58 -12.08
CA PHE A 74 -11.69 -1.52 -12.85
C PHE A 74 -10.83 -2.34 -13.83
N ARG A 75 -10.09 -1.68 -14.72
CA ARG A 75 -9.36 -2.36 -15.80
C ARG A 75 -8.24 -3.25 -15.33
N LEU A 76 -7.48 -2.83 -14.33
CA LEU A 76 -6.29 -3.55 -13.90
C LEU A 76 -6.53 -4.48 -12.71
N LEU A 77 -7.51 -4.17 -11.85
CA LEU A 77 -7.77 -4.91 -10.63
C LEU A 77 -9.17 -5.54 -10.60
N GLY A 78 -9.99 -5.35 -11.63
CA GLY A 78 -11.34 -5.92 -11.72
C GLY A 78 -12.32 -5.36 -10.67
N VAL A 79 -12.06 -4.18 -10.10
CA VAL A 79 -12.97 -3.54 -9.14
C VAL A 79 -14.23 -3.10 -9.89
N SER A 80 -15.41 -3.64 -9.53
CA SER A 80 -16.66 -3.31 -10.21
C SER A 80 -16.98 -1.82 -10.14
N PRO A 81 -17.37 -1.17 -11.24
CA PRO A 81 -17.89 0.19 -11.24
C PRO A 81 -19.06 0.39 -10.27
N ASP A 82 -19.97 -0.60 -10.17
CA ASP A 82 -21.11 -0.57 -9.25
C ASP A 82 -20.65 -0.54 -7.80
N LEU A 83 -19.61 -1.32 -7.45
CA LEU A 83 -19.04 -1.29 -6.12
C LEU A 83 -18.48 0.10 -5.76
N ILE A 84 -17.87 0.76 -6.74
CA ILE A 84 -17.34 2.13 -6.56
C ILE A 84 -18.49 3.13 -6.45
N ALA A 85 -19.58 2.96 -7.20
CA ALA A 85 -20.76 3.83 -7.13
C ALA A 85 -21.47 3.72 -5.77
N ASP A 86 -21.65 2.50 -5.27
CA ASP A 86 -22.37 2.23 -4.01
C ASP A 86 -21.57 2.64 -2.77
N PHE A 87 -20.27 2.34 -2.73
CA PHE A 87 -19.43 2.52 -1.54
C PHE A 87 -18.39 3.64 -1.65
N GLY A 88 -18.20 4.19 -2.84
CA GLY A 88 -17.15 5.16 -3.14
C GLY A 88 -15.75 4.50 -3.25
N ALA A 89 -14.85 5.17 -3.96
CA ALA A 89 -13.49 4.67 -4.20
C ALA A 89 -12.66 4.46 -2.92
N VAL A 90 -12.99 5.19 -1.85
CA VAL A 90 -12.38 5.05 -0.53
C VAL A 90 -13.37 4.37 0.40
N SER A 91 -13.27 3.05 0.46
CA SER A 91 -14.13 2.18 1.26
C SER A 91 -13.43 0.84 1.54
N ARG A 92 -13.94 0.12 2.53
CA ARG A 92 -13.52 -1.24 2.86
C ARG A 92 -13.70 -2.18 1.67
N GLU A 93 -14.85 -2.08 1.03
CA GLU A 93 -15.29 -2.91 -0.09
C GLU A 93 -14.34 -2.75 -1.29
N VAL A 94 -14.01 -1.50 -1.64
CA VAL A 94 -13.09 -1.20 -2.74
C VAL A 94 -11.66 -1.62 -2.39
N ALA A 95 -11.16 -1.36 -1.19
CA ALA A 95 -9.85 -1.83 -0.75
C ALA A 95 -9.72 -3.35 -0.85
N ARG A 96 -10.76 -4.07 -0.38
CA ARG A 96 -10.85 -5.54 -0.47
C ARG A 96 -10.85 -6.02 -1.92
N ALA A 97 -11.64 -5.40 -2.78
CA ALA A 97 -11.69 -5.77 -4.20
C ALA A 97 -10.35 -5.52 -4.90
N MET A 98 -9.66 -4.40 -4.57
CA MET A 98 -8.31 -4.12 -5.06
C MET A 98 -7.31 -5.20 -4.62
N ALA A 99 -7.36 -5.66 -3.36
CA ALA A 99 -6.46 -6.71 -2.87
C ALA A 99 -6.72 -8.05 -3.58
N ILE A 100 -7.99 -8.41 -3.80
CA ILE A 100 -8.37 -9.61 -4.56
C ILE A 100 -7.83 -9.53 -5.99
N GLY A 101 -8.06 -8.41 -6.68
CA GLY A 101 -7.60 -8.20 -8.05
C GLY A 101 -6.08 -8.23 -8.17
N ALA A 102 -5.37 -7.63 -7.23
CA ALA A 102 -3.91 -7.66 -7.20
C ALA A 102 -3.37 -9.09 -7.02
N LEU A 103 -3.94 -9.86 -6.09
CA LEU A 103 -3.52 -11.24 -5.86
C LEU A 103 -3.79 -12.12 -7.11
N ALA A 104 -4.93 -11.91 -7.77
CA ALA A 104 -5.27 -12.61 -9.01
C ALA A 104 -4.27 -12.26 -10.13
N ALA A 105 -3.88 -10.99 -10.27
CA ALA A 105 -2.88 -10.54 -11.25
C ALA A 105 -1.48 -11.11 -10.93
N GLY A 106 -1.12 -11.21 -9.65
CA GLY A 106 0.13 -11.82 -9.20
C GLY A 106 0.21 -13.31 -9.47
N GLY A 107 -0.92 -13.95 -9.69
CA GLY A 107 -1.03 -15.40 -9.86
C GLY A 107 -0.70 -16.16 -8.57
N THR A 108 -1.30 -17.34 -8.41
CA THR A 108 -1.06 -18.22 -7.25
C THR A 108 -0.23 -19.47 -7.63
N ALA A 109 0.25 -19.53 -8.87
CA ALA A 109 1.12 -20.61 -9.33
C ALA A 109 2.53 -20.46 -8.70
N LYS A 110 3.33 -21.50 -8.80
CA LYS A 110 4.73 -21.48 -8.32
C LYS A 110 5.47 -20.25 -8.88
N GLY A 111 5.95 -19.39 -8.00
CA GLY A 111 6.58 -18.13 -8.36
C GLY A 111 5.62 -16.92 -8.50
N GLY A 112 4.34 -17.09 -8.17
CA GLY A 112 3.36 -16.03 -8.05
C GLY A 112 3.47 -15.26 -6.74
N ALA A 113 2.45 -14.44 -6.44
CA ALA A 113 2.34 -13.70 -5.18
C ALA A 113 1.60 -14.52 -4.12
N ASP A 114 2.13 -14.56 -2.91
CA ASP A 114 1.52 -15.25 -1.76
C ASP A 114 0.60 -14.32 -0.98
N LEU A 115 0.91 -13.03 -0.99
CA LEU A 115 0.20 -11.99 -0.27
C LEU A 115 -0.08 -10.80 -1.19
N SER A 116 -1.26 -10.21 -1.11
CA SER A 116 -1.55 -8.89 -1.66
C SER A 116 -1.77 -7.86 -0.58
N LEU A 117 -1.37 -6.62 -0.87
CA LEU A 117 -1.56 -5.43 -0.06
C LEU A 117 -2.23 -4.37 -0.93
N ALA A 118 -3.42 -3.89 -0.53
CA ALA A 118 -4.13 -2.82 -1.22
C ALA A 118 -4.35 -1.60 -0.32
N ILE A 119 -4.25 -0.40 -0.91
CA ILE A 119 -4.42 0.88 -0.22
C ILE A 119 -5.28 1.82 -1.05
N THR A 120 -6.34 2.35 -0.45
CA THR A 120 -7.13 3.45 -1.02
C THR A 120 -7.45 4.48 0.06
N GLY A 121 -7.42 5.78 -0.25
CA GLY A 121 -7.59 6.79 0.78
C GLY A 121 -7.72 8.21 0.23
N ILE A 122 -8.03 9.14 1.12
CA ILE A 122 -8.16 10.58 0.87
C ILE A 122 -6.94 11.28 1.49
N ALA A 123 -5.92 11.49 0.68
CA ALA A 123 -4.69 12.14 1.17
C ALA A 123 -4.83 13.65 1.34
N GLY A 124 -5.88 14.26 0.79
CA GLY A 124 -6.10 15.70 0.87
C GLY A 124 -5.30 16.52 -0.16
N PRO A 125 -5.38 17.87 -0.11
CA PRO A 125 -6.15 18.66 0.88
C PRO A 125 -7.67 18.60 0.68
N GLU A 126 -8.13 18.26 -0.52
CA GLU A 126 -9.54 18.15 -0.91
C GLU A 126 -10.03 16.68 -0.93
N GLY A 127 -11.32 16.48 -1.23
CA GLY A 127 -11.92 15.15 -1.43
C GLY A 127 -12.49 14.51 -0.17
N GLY A 128 -12.44 15.18 0.98
CA GLY A 128 -13.07 14.72 2.21
C GLY A 128 -14.55 15.09 2.31
N SER A 129 -15.29 14.33 3.12
CA SER A 129 -16.64 14.61 3.60
C SER A 129 -16.71 14.37 5.12
N PRO A 130 -17.84 14.76 5.80
CA PRO A 130 -18.02 14.42 7.22
C PRO A 130 -17.90 12.93 7.52
N GLU A 131 -18.39 12.07 6.62
CA GLU A 131 -18.36 10.60 6.76
C GLU A 131 -17.02 10.00 6.34
N LYS A 132 -16.29 10.67 5.44
CA LYS A 132 -14.99 10.25 4.92
C LYS A 132 -14.02 11.43 4.95
N PRO A 133 -13.45 11.74 6.12
CA PRO A 133 -12.59 12.92 6.26
C PRO A 133 -11.27 12.75 5.49
N VAL A 134 -10.62 13.87 5.19
CA VAL A 134 -9.23 13.90 4.75
C VAL A 134 -8.36 13.14 5.76
N GLY A 135 -7.45 12.32 5.28
CA GLY A 135 -6.62 11.44 6.10
C GLY A 135 -7.17 10.02 6.22
N LEU A 136 -8.44 9.76 5.87
CA LEU A 136 -8.99 8.41 5.89
C LEU A 136 -8.31 7.54 4.83
N VAL A 137 -7.75 6.41 5.28
CA VAL A 137 -7.11 5.41 4.42
C VAL A 137 -7.61 4.02 4.82
N TRP A 138 -8.04 3.25 3.83
CA TRP A 138 -8.37 1.84 3.94
C TRP A 138 -7.24 0.97 3.44
N PHE A 139 -6.97 -0.09 4.17
CA PHE A 139 -6.00 -1.13 3.86
C PHE A 139 -6.70 -2.47 3.75
N ALA A 140 -6.31 -3.28 2.79
CA ALA A 140 -6.77 -4.66 2.67
C ALA A 140 -5.60 -5.58 2.33
N PHE A 141 -5.61 -6.77 2.92
CA PHE A 141 -4.58 -7.79 2.76
C PHE A 141 -5.28 -9.12 2.43
N ARG A 142 -4.73 -9.86 1.48
CA ARG A 142 -5.21 -11.19 1.11
C ARG A 142 -4.05 -12.14 0.95
N SER A 143 -4.14 -13.32 1.55
CA SER A 143 -3.18 -14.39 1.28
C SER A 143 -3.72 -15.34 0.22
N ALA A 144 -2.80 -16.00 -0.50
CA ALA A 144 -3.15 -17.07 -1.43
C ALA A 144 -3.81 -18.26 -0.71
N SER A 145 -3.56 -18.45 0.59
CA SER A 145 -4.22 -19.45 1.44
C SER A 145 -5.66 -19.11 1.83
N GLY A 146 -6.17 -17.93 1.45
CA GLY A 146 -7.55 -17.51 1.67
C GLY A 146 -7.76 -16.59 2.89
N SER A 147 -6.73 -16.31 3.70
CA SER A 147 -6.83 -15.34 4.79
C SER A 147 -7.07 -13.93 4.26
N ALA A 148 -7.88 -13.15 4.99
CA ALA A 148 -8.21 -11.77 4.66
C ALA A 148 -8.19 -10.90 5.90
N PHE A 149 -7.73 -9.66 5.73
CA PHE A 149 -7.77 -8.66 6.79
C PHE A 149 -7.97 -7.28 6.16
N GLU A 150 -8.88 -6.49 6.73
CA GLU A 150 -9.10 -5.10 6.34
C GLU A 150 -9.09 -4.22 7.58
N GLU A 151 -8.51 -3.04 7.47
CA GLU A 151 -8.55 -2.00 8.49
C GLU A 151 -8.60 -0.61 7.86
N SER A 152 -8.98 0.39 8.64
CA SER A 152 -8.84 1.79 8.27
C SER A 152 -8.12 2.58 9.36
N ALA A 153 -7.51 3.69 8.95
CA ALA A 153 -6.95 4.67 9.86
C ALA A 153 -7.20 6.08 9.32
N ILE A 154 -7.25 7.05 10.22
CA ILE A 154 -7.29 8.47 9.88
C ILE A 154 -5.95 9.06 10.30
N PHE A 155 -5.20 9.57 9.32
CA PHE A 155 -3.91 10.20 9.53
C PHE A 155 -4.07 11.72 9.51
N SER A 156 -3.38 12.39 10.42
CA SER A 156 -3.27 13.84 10.48
C SER A 156 -2.15 14.37 9.58
N GLY A 157 -2.18 15.67 9.30
CA GLY A 157 -1.17 16.35 8.50
C GLY A 157 -1.62 16.66 7.08
N GLY A 158 -0.72 17.17 6.27
CA GLY A 158 -0.96 17.44 4.85
C GLY A 158 -0.86 16.17 4.00
N ARG A 159 -1.06 16.36 2.70
CA ARG A 159 -1.08 15.26 1.71
C ARG A 159 0.15 14.34 1.78
N ASN A 160 1.33 14.90 1.96
CA ASN A 160 2.57 14.13 1.98
C ASN A 160 2.69 13.31 3.26
N GLU A 161 2.34 13.89 4.40
CA GLU A 161 2.33 13.23 5.71
C GLU A 161 1.34 12.06 5.74
N VAL A 162 0.12 12.24 5.23
CA VAL A 162 -0.88 11.16 5.11
C VAL A 162 -0.36 10.01 4.25
N ARG A 163 0.23 10.31 3.09
CA ARG A 163 0.79 9.28 2.20
C ARG A 163 1.94 8.52 2.83
N LYS A 164 2.86 9.21 3.52
CA LYS A 164 3.98 8.59 4.23
C LYS A 164 3.49 7.70 5.37
N ALA A 165 2.59 8.20 6.21
CA ALA A 165 2.02 7.43 7.31
C ALA A 165 1.23 6.20 6.83
N ALA A 166 0.49 6.32 5.73
CA ALA A 166 -0.19 5.20 5.11
C ALA A 166 0.78 4.14 4.58
N THR A 167 1.90 4.56 3.97
CA THR A 167 2.95 3.67 3.49
C THR A 167 3.60 2.90 4.64
N GLU A 168 4.02 3.60 5.69
CA GLU A 168 4.57 2.98 6.90
C GLU A 168 3.60 1.97 7.52
N ARG A 169 2.33 2.37 7.72
CA ARG A 169 1.30 1.50 8.29
C ARG A 169 1.10 0.23 7.49
N ALA A 170 1.06 0.34 6.16
CA ALA A 170 0.87 -0.79 5.26
C ALA A 170 2.00 -1.82 5.39
N LEU A 171 3.26 -1.37 5.41
CA LEU A 171 4.43 -2.24 5.56
C LEU A 171 4.43 -2.95 6.93
N ILE A 172 4.19 -2.22 8.02
CA ILE A 172 4.13 -2.79 9.37
C ILE A 172 3.02 -3.84 9.48
N ARG A 173 1.83 -3.55 8.95
CA ARG A 173 0.69 -4.48 9.03
C ARG A 173 0.88 -5.72 8.17
N ALA A 174 1.44 -5.58 6.97
CA ALA A 174 1.75 -6.72 6.12
C ALA A 174 2.81 -7.64 6.76
N ALA A 175 3.85 -7.09 7.40
CA ALA A 175 4.84 -7.85 8.15
C ALA A 175 4.21 -8.62 9.32
N ALA A 176 3.36 -7.95 10.12
CA ALA A 176 2.66 -8.60 11.23
C ALA A 176 1.76 -9.75 10.76
N LEU A 177 0.98 -9.55 9.70
CA LEU A 177 0.12 -10.59 9.14
C LEU A 177 0.91 -11.77 8.56
N ALA A 178 2.10 -11.53 8.02
CA ALA A 178 3.00 -12.60 7.56
C ALA A 178 3.58 -13.43 8.73
N ILE A 179 3.79 -12.82 9.91
CA ILE A 179 4.21 -13.54 11.12
C ILE A 179 3.10 -14.44 11.66
N ASP A 180 1.88 -13.92 11.72
CA ASP A 180 0.77 -14.59 12.39
C ASP A 180 0.13 -15.72 11.55
N ARG A 181 0.34 -15.74 10.24
CA ARG A 181 -0.46 -16.56 9.31
C ARG A 181 0.36 -17.45 8.35
N TYR A 182 1.67 -17.36 8.38
CA TYR A 182 2.62 -18.16 7.61
C TYR A 182 3.71 -18.74 8.54
#